data_7a9fe7fdea042e648fc15f89e31d84ca
#
_entry.id   7a9fe7fdea042e648fc15f89e31d84ca
#
_cell.length_a   1.000
_cell.length_b   1.000
_cell.length_c   1.000
_cell.angle_alpha   90.00
_cell.angle_beta   90.00
_cell.angle_gamma   90.00
#
_symmetry.space_group_name_H-M   'P 1'
#
loop_
_entity.id
_entity.type
_entity.pdbx_description
1 polymer ?
#
loop_
_entity_poly.entity_id
_entity_poly.type
_entity_poly.pdbx_seq_one_letter_code
_entity_poly.pdbx_strand_id
1 'polypeptide(L)'
;MKARLLALYLPQFHPIPENDLWWGKGFTEWTNVGKARRYFRNHYQPRVPADLGYYDLRVAETRQAQADMAREYGVEGFVYWHYWFGNGKRLLERPFNEVLASGEPDFPFALAWANESWRGFAHGITNRNMLIEQLYGGVEEIGRAHV
;
A
#
# COMPACT_ATOMS: atom_id res chain seq x y z
N MET A 1 -19.84 -20.34 14.87
CA MET A 1 -18.51 -19.83 14.45
C MET A 1 -18.61 -18.31 14.36
N LYS A 2 -17.70 -17.56 14.99
CA LYS A 2 -17.58 -16.11 14.74
C LYS A 2 -16.75 -15.92 13.46
N ALA A 3 -17.19 -15.04 12.55
CA ALA A 3 -16.41 -14.67 11.39
C ALA A 3 -15.16 -13.89 11.86
N ARG A 4 -14.02 -14.14 11.21
CA ARG A 4 -12.80 -13.36 11.41
C ARG A 4 -12.77 -12.20 10.40
N LEU A 5 -12.40 -11.01 10.86
CA LEU A 5 -12.31 -9.83 10.02
C LEU A 5 -10.82 -9.48 9.79
N LEU A 6 -10.37 -9.58 8.54
CA LEU A 6 -9.05 -9.15 8.12
C LEU A 6 -9.20 -7.96 7.16
N ALA A 7 -8.42 -6.92 7.35
CA ALA A 7 -8.46 -5.74 6.48
C ALA A 7 -7.30 -5.73 5.49
N LEU A 8 -7.59 -5.47 4.22
CA LEU A 8 -6.55 -5.20 3.23
C LEU A 8 -5.81 -3.91 3.60
N TYR A 9 -4.48 -3.94 3.56
CA TYR A 9 -3.61 -2.84 3.92
C TYR A 9 -2.78 -2.40 2.71
N LEU A 10 -3.01 -1.18 2.23
CA LEU A 10 -2.34 -0.63 1.07
C LEU A 10 -1.11 0.20 1.50
N PRO A 11 0.13 -0.21 1.21
CA PRO A 11 1.34 0.46 1.68
C PRO A 11 1.74 1.69 0.85
N GLN A 12 0.88 2.24 0.01
CA GLN A 12 1.20 3.31 -0.96
C GLN A 12 1.15 4.74 -0.39
N PHE A 13 1.01 4.89 0.92
CA PHE A 13 0.90 6.20 1.58
C PHE A 13 2.25 6.68 2.14
N HIS A 14 3.31 6.49 1.37
CA HIS A 14 4.63 7.08 1.59
C HIS A 14 5.37 7.22 0.25
N PRO A 15 6.27 8.21 0.09
CA PRO A 15 7.02 8.37 -1.14
C PRO A 15 8.10 7.31 -1.31
N ILE A 16 8.34 6.93 -2.56
CA ILE A 16 9.45 6.08 -2.99
C ILE A 16 10.11 6.68 -4.22
N PRO A 17 11.41 6.41 -4.47
CA PRO A 17 12.12 6.97 -5.62
C PRO A 17 11.48 6.66 -6.98
N GLU A 18 10.95 5.45 -7.15
CA GLU A 18 10.28 5.03 -8.37
C GLU A 18 9.01 5.86 -8.64
N ASN A 19 8.18 6.07 -7.62
CA ASN A 19 7.00 6.93 -7.75
C ASN A 19 7.38 8.39 -8.00
N ASP A 20 8.42 8.89 -7.38
CA ASP A 20 8.96 10.24 -7.63
C ASP A 20 9.36 10.42 -9.10
N LEU A 21 10.00 9.40 -9.69
CA LEU A 21 10.40 9.40 -11.09
C LEU A 21 9.18 9.39 -12.04
N TRP A 22 8.16 8.60 -11.73
CA TRP A 22 7.03 8.39 -12.63
C TRP A 22 5.94 9.46 -12.50
N TRP A 23 5.72 9.98 -11.29
CA TRP A 23 4.55 10.80 -10.95
C TRP A 23 4.90 12.17 -10.39
N GLY A 24 6.18 12.43 -10.16
CA GLY A 24 6.68 13.66 -9.56
C GLY A 24 7.05 13.53 -8.09
N LYS A 25 8.00 14.35 -7.69
CA LYS A 25 8.63 14.29 -6.36
C LYS A 25 7.62 14.39 -5.22
N GLY A 26 7.73 13.48 -4.27
CA GLY A 26 6.87 13.39 -3.08
C GLY A 26 5.52 12.72 -3.35
N PHE A 27 5.37 12.04 -4.48
CA PHE A 27 4.13 11.35 -4.81
C PHE A 27 3.78 10.28 -3.79
N THR A 28 2.52 10.30 -3.36
CA THR A 28 1.84 9.22 -2.64
C THR A 28 0.40 9.14 -3.13
N GLU A 29 -0.38 8.16 -2.67
CA GLU A 29 -1.82 8.09 -2.99
C GLU A 29 -2.59 9.34 -2.53
N TRP A 30 -2.13 10.06 -1.52
CA TRP A 30 -2.70 11.35 -1.12
C TRP A 30 -2.67 12.39 -2.23
N THR A 31 -1.70 12.30 -3.16
CA THR A 31 -1.62 13.19 -4.33
C THR A 31 -2.87 13.05 -5.19
N ASN A 32 -3.34 11.83 -5.42
CA ASN A 32 -4.56 11.55 -6.18
C ASN A 32 -5.81 11.98 -5.41
N VAL A 33 -5.86 11.71 -4.12
CA VAL A 33 -6.97 12.15 -3.26
C VAL A 33 -7.12 13.67 -3.28
N GLY A 34 -6.02 14.41 -3.11
CA GLY A 34 -6.04 15.87 -3.10
C GLY A 34 -6.38 16.52 -4.45
N LYS A 35 -6.07 15.84 -5.56
CA LYS A 35 -6.40 16.28 -6.93
C LYS A 35 -7.81 15.91 -7.37
N ALA A 36 -8.54 15.11 -6.60
CA ALA A 36 -9.87 14.64 -6.97
C ALA A 36 -10.85 15.82 -7.13
N ARG A 37 -11.71 15.76 -8.16
CA ARG A 37 -12.67 16.82 -8.51
C ARG A 37 -14.09 16.30 -8.48
N ARG A 38 -15.02 17.21 -8.27
CA ARG A 38 -16.45 16.95 -8.43
C ARG A 38 -16.80 16.83 -9.91
N TYR A 39 -17.46 15.75 -10.30
CA TYR A 39 -17.92 15.53 -11.69
C TYR A 39 -19.42 15.75 -11.86
N PHE A 40 -20.19 15.76 -10.76
CA PHE A 40 -21.65 16.01 -10.79
C PHE A 40 -22.10 16.64 -9.47
N ARG A 41 -23.33 17.12 -9.45
CA ARG A 41 -23.94 17.72 -8.25
C ARG A 41 -23.97 16.70 -7.10
N ASN A 42 -23.56 17.13 -5.90
CA ASN A 42 -23.45 16.30 -4.69
C ASN A 42 -22.35 15.21 -4.73
N HIS A 43 -21.50 15.18 -5.76
CA HIS A 43 -20.31 14.34 -5.70
C HIS A 43 -19.33 14.90 -4.67
N TYR A 44 -19.16 14.17 -3.56
CA TYR A 44 -18.24 14.59 -2.49
C TYR A 44 -16.79 14.31 -2.88
N GLN A 45 -16.08 15.35 -3.28
CA GLN A 45 -14.65 15.33 -3.61
C GLN A 45 -14.05 16.72 -3.37
N PRO A 46 -12.73 16.81 -3.03
CA PRO A 46 -11.86 15.70 -2.61
C PRO A 46 -12.30 15.13 -1.25
N ARG A 47 -11.98 13.88 -0.99
CA ARG A 47 -12.18 13.27 0.31
C ARG A 47 -11.02 13.64 1.24
N VAL A 48 -11.33 14.31 2.34
CA VAL A 48 -10.36 14.69 3.36
C VAL A 48 -10.34 13.58 4.42
N PRO A 49 -9.17 13.05 4.79
CA PRO A 49 -9.06 12.09 5.89
C PRO A 49 -9.58 12.67 7.20
N ALA A 50 -10.28 11.86 8.01
CA ALA A 50 -10.82 12.28 9.30
C ALA A 50 -9.80 12.07 10.44
N ASP A 51 -9.64 10.83 10.90
CA ASP A 51 -9.02 10.56 12.20
C ASP A 51 -7.48 10.63 12.18
N LEU A 52 -6.84 10.16 11.10
CA LEU A 52 -5.38 10.08 11.00
C LEU A 52 -4.75 11.12 10.05
N GLY A 53 -5.58 12.00 9.45
CA GLY A 53 -5.10 13.01 8.53
C GLY A 53 -4.40 12.42 7.28
N TYR A 54 -3.59 13.23 6.62
CA TYR A 54 -2.74 12.83 5.49
C TYR A 54 -1.46 12.18 6.01
N TYR A 55 -1.58 10.98 6.53
CA TYR A 55 -0.50 10.26 7.20
C TYR A 55 0.59 9.76 6.24
N ASP A 56 1.75 9.47 6.82
CA ASP A 56 2.89 8.83 6.16
C ASP A 56 3.20 7.50 6.87
N LEU A 57 3.22 6.42 6.12
CA LEU A 57 3.43 5.08 6.68
C LEU A 57 4.87 4.80 7.14
N ARG A 58 5.81 5.72 6.90
CA ARG A 58 7.16 5.67 7.49
C ARG A 58 7.16 6.04 8.96
N VAL A 59 6.11 6.70 9.44
CA VAL A 59 5.96 7.12 10.84
C VAL A 59 5.42 5.94 11.66
N ALA A 60 6.18 5.50 12.65
CA ALA A 60 5.82 4.34 13.47
C ALA A 60 4.52 4.56 14.26
N GLU A 61 4.34 5.77 14.78
CA GLU A 61 3.14 6.17 15.52
C GLU A 61 1.88 6.11 14.67
N THR A 62 1.99 6.38 13.36
CA THR A 62 0.87 6.22 12.41
C THR A 62 0.47 4.75 12.30
N ARG A 63 1.45 3.86 12.13
CA ARG A 63 1.18 2.41 12.02
C ARG A 63 0.58 1.86 13.33
N GLN A 64 1.06 2.34 14.47
CA GLN A 64 0.50 1.99 15.77
C GLN A 64 -0.95 2.47 15.90
N ALA A 65 -1.24 3.73 15.59
CA ALA A 65 -2.58 4.28 15.64
C ALA A 65 -3.57 3.54 14.72
N GLN A 66 -3.11 3.10 13.54
CA GLN A 66 -3.90 2.27 12.64
C GLN A 66 -4.22 0.89 13.24
N ALA A 67 -3.25 0.24 13.88
CA ALA A 67 -3.45 -1.04 14.53
C ALA A 67 -4.40 -0.91 15.74
N ASP A 68 -4.27 0.14 16.52
CA ASP A 68 -5.14 0.39 17.67
C ASP A 68 -6.59 0.63 17.24
N MET A 69 -6.79 1.44 16.22
CA MET A 69 -8.10 1.66 15.60
C MET A 69 -8.68 0.35 15.06
N ALA A 70 -7.87 -0.46 14.37
CA ALA A 70 -8.29 -1.75 13.84
C ALA A 70 -8.77 -2.69 14.97
N ARG A 71 -8.05 -2.76 16.09
CA ARG A 71 -8.45 -3.54 17.27
C ARG A 71 -9.78 -3.05 17.86
N GLU A 72 -9.93 -1.73 18.00
CA GLU A 72 -11.14 -1.12 18.55
C GLU A 72 -12.39 -1.50 17.73
N TYR A 73 -12.25 -1.57 16.40
CA TYR A 73 -13.34 -1.93 15.50
C TYR A 73 -13.42 -3.43 15.18
N GLY A 74 -12.68 -4.27 15.89
CA GLY A 74 -12.78 -5.72 15.79
C GLY A 74 -12.11 -6.34 14.57
N VAL A 75 -11.20 -5.61 13.91
CA VAL A 75 -10.30 -6.16 12.88
C VAL A 75 -9.23 -6.99 13.57
N GLU A 76 -9.03 -8.23 13.14
CA GLU A 76 -8.10 -9.16 13.77
C GLU A 76 -6.70 -9.16 13.17
N GLY A 77 -6.52 -8.55 12.01
CA GLY A 77 -5.21 -8.47 11.36
C GLY A 77 -5.25 -7.74 10.03
N PHE A 78 -4.07 -7.37 9.54
CA PHE A 78 -3.90 -6.75 8.24
C PHE A 78 -3.42 -7.74 7.19
N VAL A 79 -3.85 -7.55 5.95
CA VAL A 79 -3.33 -8.24 4.78
C VAL A 79 -2.62 -7.20 3.93
N TYR A 80 -1.29 -7.13 4.03
CA TYR A 80 -0.48 -6.17 3.30
C TYR A 80 -0.46 -6.51 1.82
N TRP A 81 -0.82 -5.53 0.98
CA TRP A 81 -0.62 -5.62 -0.45
C TRP A 81 0.88 -5.58 -0.76
N HIS A 82 1.45 -6.71 -1.18
CA HIS A 82 2.89 -6.90 -1.31
C HIS A 82 3.32 -6.87 -2.77
N TYR A 83 4.13 -5.86 -3.11
CA TYR A 83 4.65 -5.65 -4.46
C TYR A 83 6.01 -6.31 -4.64
N TRP A 84 5.99 -7.55 -5.10
CA TRP A 84 7.18 -8.30 -5.47
C TRP A 84 7.14 -8.62 -6.96
N PHE A 85 8.13 -8.10 -7.71
CA PHE A 85 8.18 -8.15 -9.18
C PHE A 85 9.13 -9.23 -9.73
N GLY A 86 9.62 -10.12 -8.91
CA GLY A 86 10.61 -11.14 -9.26
C GLY A 86 12.05 -10.65 -9.09
N ASN A 87 13.02 -11.59 -9.13
CA ASN A 87 14.45 -11.33 -8.97
C ASN A 87 14.78 -10.48 -7.73
N GLY A 88 14.05 -10.65 -6.63
CA GLY A 88 14.22 -9.88 -5.40
C GLY A 88 13.76 -8.42 -5.47
N LYS A 89 13.17 -7.96 -6.60
CA LYS A 89 12.67 -6.59 -6.73
C LYS A 89 11.35 -6.41 -6.00
N ARG A 90 11.36 -5.57 -4.97
CA ARG A 90 10.16 -5.15 -4.21
C ARG A 90 10.00 -3.65 -4.29
N LEU A 91 8.77 -3.18 -4.18
CA LEU A 91 8.44 -1.77 -4.02
C LEU A 91 7.49 -1.59 -2.84
N LEU A 92 7.54 -0.41 -2.22
CA LEU A 92 6.67 -0.02 -1.10
C LEU A 92 6.75 -0.95 0.12
N GLU A 93 7.81 -1.73 0.23
CA GLU A 93 8.03 -2.72 1.27
C GLU A 93 8.46 -2.12 2.62
N ARG A 94 8.81 -0.84 2.66
CA ARG A 94 9.38 -0.20 3.85
C ARG A 94 8.48 -0.32 5.09
N PRO A 95 7.17 -0.01 5.05
CA PRO A 95 6.32 -0.13 6.24
C PRO A 95 6.29 -1.56 6.79
N PHE A 96 6.19 -2.55 5.90
CA PHE A 96 6.20 -3.95 6.26
C PHE A 96 7.56 -4.38 6.86
N ASN A 97 8.67 -4.01 6.22
CA ASN A 97 10.01 -4.34 6.72
C ASN A 97 10.27 -3.72 8.10
N GLU A 98 9.81 -2.50 8.35
CA GLU A 98 9.95 -1.84 9.66
C GLU A 98 9.12 -2.53 10.74
N VAL A 99 7.89 -2.96 10.44
CA VAL A 99 7.06 -3.76 11.35
C VAL A 99 7.73 -5.08 11.66
N LEU A 100 8.24 -5.79 10.66
CA LEU A 100 8.91 -7.08 10.83
C LEU A 100 10.18 -6.95 11.68
N ALA A 101 10.97 -5.89 11.48
CA ALA A 101 12.21 -5.67 12.20
C ALA A 101 12.00 -5.22 13.65
N SER A 102 10.98 -4.41 13.91
CA SER A 102 10.71 -3.88 15.26
C SER A 102 9.79 -4.76 16.10
N GLY A 103 8.96 -5.59 15.46
CA GLY A 103 7.83 -6.28 16.11
C GLY A 103 6.66 -5.35 16.43
N GLU A 104 6.70 -4.08 15.98
CA GLU A 104 5.69 -3.07 16.29
C GLU A 104 5.09 -2.42 15.02
N PRO A 105 3.75 -2.22 14.99
CA PRO A 105 2.78 -2.60 16.03
C PRO A 105 2.64 -4.13 16.14
N ASP A 106 2.54 -4.65 17.37
CA ASP A 106 2.20 -6.06 17.63
C ASP A 106 0.76 -6.32 17.20
N PHE A 107 0.56 -6.47 15.90
CA PHE A 107 -0.74 -6.70 15.28
C PHE A 107 -0.61 -7.76 14.19
N PRO A 108 -1.47 -8.80 14.18
CA PRO A 108 -1.37 -9.90 13.21
C PRO A 108 -1.40 -9.41 11.76
N PHE A 109 -0.57 -9.98 10.91
CA PHE A 109 -0.58 -9.65 9.49
C PHE A 109 -0.30 -10.86 8.60
N ALA A 110 -0.65 -10.71 7.33
CA ALA A 110 -0.31 -11.60 6.24
C ALA A 110 0.07 -10.77 5.02
N LEU A 111 0.65 -11.39 4.00
CA LEU A 111 0.97 -10.75 2.73
C LEU A 111 -0.01 -11.23 1.64
N ALA A 112 -0.47 -10.30 0.80
CA ALA A 112 -1.15 -10.59 -0.45
C ALA A 112 -0.25 -10.16 -1.61
N TRP A 113 0.24 -11.11 -2.38
CA TRP A 113 1.10 -10.81 -3.52
C TRP A 113 0.31 -10.12 -4.64
N ALA A 114 0.68 -8.86 -4.93
CA ALA A 114 0.19 -8.10 -6.08
C ALA A 114 0.87 -8.61 -7.36
N ASN A 115 0.36 -9.71 -7.89
CA ASN A 115 0.92 -10.45 -9.02
C ASN A 115 0.55 -9.80 -10.36
N GLU A 116 1.04 -8.58 -10.60
CA GLU A 116 0.81 -7.85 -11.83
C GLU A 116 1.92 -6.85 -12.14
N SER A 117 2.14 -6.60 -13.44
CA SER A 117 3.03 -5.53 -13.90
C SER A 117 2.38 -4.16 -13.69
N TRP A 118 3.17 -3.16 -13.33
CA TRP A 118 2.67 -1.79 -13.26
C TRP A 118 2.74 -1.09 -14.61
N ARG A 119 1.65 -0.40 -14.95
CA ARG A 119 1.47 0.35 -16.19
C ARG A 119 0.96 1.77 -15.90
N GLY A 120 1.31 2.73 -16.76
CA GLY A 120 1.09 4.15 -16.53
C GLY A 120 -0.37 4.63 -16.49
N PHE A 121 -1.36 3.81 -16.81
CA PHE A 121 -2.75 4.26 -16.89
C PHE A 121 -3.49 4.34 -15.54
N ALA A 122 -2.96 3.70 -14.49
CA ALA A 122 -3.65 3.57 -13.21
C ALA A 122 -3.97 4.90 -12.51
N HIS A 123 -3.32 5.99 -12.90
CA HIS A 123 -3.47 7.32 -12.28
C HIS A 123 -3.98 8.38 -13.25
N GLY A 124 -4.76 8.00 -14.25
CA GLY A 124 -5.34 8.94 -15.22
C GLY A 124 -4.36 9.42 -16.30
N ILE A 125 -3.17 8.83 -16.38
CA ILE A 125 -2.24 9.05 -17.47
C ILE A 125 -2.60 8.10 -18.61
N THR A 126 -2.86 8.64 -19.77
CA THR A 126 -3.22 7.88 -20.99
C THR A 126 -2.05 7.02 -21.53
N ASN A 127 -0.86 7.19 -20.99
CA ASN A 127 0.33 6.47 -21.40
C ASN A 127 0.32 5.05 -20.80
N ARG A 128 0.12 4.05 -21.65
CA ARG A 128 0.15 2.63 -21.29
C ARG A 128 1.58 2.06 -21.20
N ASN A 129 2.59 2.89 -21.06
CA ASN A 129 3.96 2.43 -20.94
C ASN A 129 4.12 1.50 -19.73
N MET A 130 4.87 0.44 -19.92
CA MET A 130 5.31 -0.43 -18.85
C MET A 130 6.20 0.37 -17.90
N LEU A 131 5.84 0.44 -16.63
CA LEU A 131 6.64 1.07 -15.58
C LEU A 131 7.58 0.06 -14.94
N ILE A 132 7.04 -1.10 -14.59
CA ILE A 132 7.79 -2.24 -14.08
C ILE A 132 7.09 -3.54 -14.47
N GLU A 133 7.85 -4.48 -15.00
CA GLU A 133 7.36 -5.77 -15.43
C GLU A 133 7.36 -6.77 -14.27
N GLN A 134 6.29 -7.55 -14.16
CA GLN A 134 6.24 -8.71 -13.28
C GLN A 134 6.99 -9.86 -13.94
N LEU A 135 8.08 -10.30 -13.30
CA LEU A 135 8.85 -11.45 -13.72
C LEU A 135 8.48 -12.67 -12.85
N TYR A 136 8.46 -13.82 -13.48
CA TYR A 136 8.19 -15.07 -12.79
C TYR A 136 9.45 -15.94 -12.87
N GLY A 137 10.13 -16.05 -11.75
CA GLY A 137 11.25 -16.97 -11.57
C GLY A 137 10.80 -18.42 -11.47
N GLY A 138 11.75 -19.33 -11.28
CA GLY A 138 11.46 -20.73 -11.00
C GLY A 138 10.74 -20.93 -9.66
N VAL A 139 10.29 -22.15 -9.40
CA VAL A 139 9.55 -22.52 -8.18
C VAL A 139 10.28 -22.10 -6.89
N GLU A 140 11.61 -22.15 -6.90
CA GLU A 140 12.43 -21.71 -5.76
C GLU A 140 12.32 -20.21 -5.46
N GLU A 141 12.16 -19.39 -6.49
CA GLU A 141 12.02 -17.94 -6.32
C GLU A 141 10.63 -17.57 -5.81
N ILE A 142 9.59 -18.23 -6.31
CA ILE A 142 8.21 -18.02 -5.82
C ILE A 142 8.11 -18.42 -4.35
N GLY A 143 8.79 -19.48 -3.92
CA GLY A 143 8.86 -19.88 -2.52
C GLY A 143 9.49 -18.83 -1.60
N ARG A 144 10.41 -18.01 -2.11
CA ARG A 144 11.08 -16.93 -1.34
C ARG A 144 10.24 -15.66 -1.20
N ALA A 145 9.20 -15.49 -2.00
CA ALA A 145 8.29 -14.35 -1.88
C ALA A 145 7.43 -14.37 -0.61
N HIS A 146 7.45 -15.48 0.12
CA HIS A 146 6.62 -15.73 1.31
C HIS A 146 7.44 -15.84 2.60
N VAL A 147 8.73 -15.50 2.58
CA VAL A 147 9.60 -15.56 3.77
C VAL A 147 10.07 -14.19 4.16
#